data_9d3d183b407dd65358314070a6887a21
#
_entry.id   9d3d183b407dd65358314070a6887a21
#
_cell.length_a   1.000
_cell.length_b   1.000
_cell.length_c   1.000
_cell.angle_alpha   90.00
_cell.angle_beta   90.00
_cell.angle_gamma   90.00
#
_symmetry.space_group_name_H-M   'P 1'
#
loop_
_entity.id
_entity.type
_entity.pdbx_description
1 polymer ?
#
loop_
_entity_poly.entity_id
_entity_poly.type
_entity_poly.pdbx_seq_one_letter_code
_entity_poly.pdbx_strand_id
1 'polypeptide(L)'
;YTFTLDKVKIIKTVTKAIKKCSDVLLDGIISIFVFPTFSQFVKKEMSGTTGYTPWPDTILIFINPASLQYDKALSETVGHEFNHTVFLRDKKCVSLSDSIIFEGLAEHFREQVIGGDQAPWTKISELNQAEVIFSEMKLANLLQSTDPEIRRGVFFGNEKYIRWTGYAIGYYIVKSFLENNPSLDWQEIMARQ
;
A
#
# COMPACT_ATOMS: atom_id res chain seq x y z
N TYR A 1 18.58 18.88 18.71
CA TYR A 1 19.06 17.85 17.75
C TYR A 1 18.44 18.17 16.39
N THR A 2 19.28 18.59 15.44
CA THR A 2 18.88 18.73 14.03
C THR A 2 18.91 17.33 13.40
N PHE A 3 17.75 16.71 13.24
CA PHE A 3 17.65 15.45 12.49
C PHE A 3 17.66 15.79 11.00
N THR A 4 18.73 15.42 10.31
CA THR A 4 18.86 15.55 8.86
C THR A 4 18.68 14.18 8.20
N LEU A 5 17.88 14.15 7.15
CA LEU A 5 17.76 12.95 6.31
C LEU A 5 19.03 12.80 5.46
N ASP A 6 19.57 11.58 5.41
CA ASP A 6 20.71 11.27 4.54
C ASP A 6 20.25 11.18 3.07
N LYS A 7 20.47 12.27 2.34
CA LYS A 7 20.05 12.39 0.93
C LYS A 7 20.68 11.31 0.04
N VAL A 8 21.94 10.97 0.25
CA VAL A 8 22.65 9.96 -0.57
C VAL A 8 22.04 8.58 -0.34
N LYS A 9 21.83 8.23 0.91
CA LYS A 9 21.18 6.97 1.31
C LYS A 9 19.76 6.87 0.75
N ILE A 10 18.96 7.94 0.83
CA ILE A 10 17.61 7.99 0.29
C ILE A 10 17.62 7.75 -1.22
N ILE A 11 18.40 8.51 -1.97
CA ILE A 11 18.50 8.36 -3.44
C ILE A 11 18.88 6.93 -3.80
N LYS A 12 19.90 6.38 -3.17
CA LYS A 12 20.37 5.00 -3.41
C LYS A 12 19.26 3.97 -3.15
N THR A 13 18.52 4.11 -2.03
CA THR A 13 17.45 3.19 -1.64
C THR A 13 16.28 3.26 -2.62
N VAL A 14 15.82 4.48 -2.92
CA VAL A 14 14.72 4.72 -3.87
C VAL A 14 15.07 4.19 -5.26
N THR A 15 16.25 4.54 -5.79
CA THR A 15 16.69 4.07 -7.12
C THR A 15 16.74 2.54 -7.19
N LYS A 16 17.24 1.88 -6.14
CA LYS A 16 17.29 0.41 -6.10
C LYS A 16 15.90 -0.21 -6.06
N ALA A 17 14.97 0.37 -5.29
CA ALA A 17 13.60 -0.12 -5.19
C ALA A 17 12.85 0.07 -6.52
N ILE A 18 12.91 1.26 -7.11
CA ILE A 18 12.31 1.54 -8.42
C ILE A 18 12.84 0.59 -9.49
N LYS A 19 14.16 0.36 -9.54
CA LYS A 19 14.72 -0.59 -10.50
C LYS A 19 14.09 -1.97 -10.37
N LYS A 20 13.97 -2.51 -9.16
CA LYS A 20 13.32 -3.81 -8.93
C LYS A 20 11.87 -3.83 -9.41
N CYS A 21 11.11 -2.77 -9.14
CA CYS A 21 9.73 -2.65 -9.55
C CYS A 21 9.60 -2.57 -11.07
N SER A 22 10.42 -1.75 -11.72
CA SER A 22 10.43 -1.57 -13.19
C SER A 22 10.92 -2.81 -13.96
N ASP A 23 11.70 -3.69 -13.32
CA ASP A 23 12.09 -4.98 -13.90
C ASP A 23 10.88 -5.95 -13.98
N VAL A 24 9.78 -5.69 -13.24
CA VAL A 24 8.58 -6.54 -13.16
C VAL A 24 7.36 -5.89 -13.83
N LEU A 25 7.12 -4.62 -13.56
CA LEU A 25 6.01 -3.85 -14.14
C LEU A 25 6.58 -2.69 -14.95
N LEU A 26 6.19 -2.63 -16.22
CA LEU A 26 6.55 -1.51 -17.08
C LEU A 26 5.85 -0.24 -16.56
N ASP A 27 6.66 0.79 -16.35
CA ASP A 27 6.16 2.08 -15.93
C ASP A 27 6.79 3.20 -16.78
N GLY A 28 6.16 4.37 -16.80
CA GLY A 28 6.68 5.55 -17.45
C GLY A 28 7.60 6.38 -16.53
N ILE A 29 7.63 7.68 -16.74
CA ILE A 29 8.36 8.61 -15.88
C ILE A 29 7.56 8.86 -14.61
N ILE A 30 8.18 8.61 -13.46
CA ILE A 30 7.61 8.87 -12.14
C ILE A 30 8.44 9.94 -11.43
N SER A 31 7.77 10.90 -10.84
CA SER A 31 8.34 11.90 -9.93
C SER A 31 8.20 11.43 -8.49
N ILE A 32 9.29 11.34 -7.74
CA ILE A 32 9.28 10.94 -6.34
C ILE A 32 9.77 12.09 -5.48
N PHE A 33 8.90 12.56 -4.58
CA PHE A 33 9.20 13.62 -3.64
C PHE A 33 9.33 13.05 -2.24
N VAL A 34 10.43 13.37 -1.55
CA VAL A 34 10.70 12.88 -0.19
C VAL A 34 10.73 14.04 0.79
N PHE A 35 9.91 13.94 1.82
CA PHE A 35 9.75 14.93 2.86
C PHE A 35 10.06 14.36 4.24
N PRO A 36 10.59 15.15 5.17
CA PRO A 36 10.65 14.75 6.57
C PRO A 36 9.25 14.82 7.19
N THR A 37 8.94 13.89 8.10
CA THR A 37 7.76 13.95 8.96
C THR A 37 8.13 13.71 10.41
N PHE A 38 7.50 14.39 11.34
CA PHE A 38 7.66 14.20 12.79
C PHE A 38 6.43 13.52 13.41
N SER A 39 5.56 12.94 12.59
CA SER A 39 4.39 12.20 13.02
C SER A 39 4.79 11.02 13.91
N GLN A 40 4.25 10.98 15.13
CA GLN A 40 4.42 9.84 16.04
C GLN A 40 3.72 8.59 15.51
N PHE A 41 2.63 8.76 14.76
CA PHE A 41 1.94 7.68 14.07
C PHE A 41 2.85 7.00 13.04
N VAL A 42 3.45 7.78 12.14
CA VAL A 42 4.39 7.24 11.13
C VAL A 42 5.57 6.54 11.81
N LYS A 43 6.09 7.12 12.89
CA LYS A 43 7.22 6.53 13.62
C LYS A 43 6.88 5.18 14.25
N LYS A 44 5.71 5.05 14.89
CA LYS A 44 5.35 3.90 15.70
C LYS A 44 4.61 2.81 14.90
N GLU A 45 3.69 3.23 14.02
CA GLU A 45 2.76 2.32 13.35
C GLU A 45 3.20 1.97 11.91
N MET A 46 4.01 2.85 11.27
CA MET A 46 4.40 2.72 9.86
C MET A 46 5.93 2.52 9.70
N SER A 47 6.59 2.00 10.72
CA SER A 47 8.05 1.75 10.70
C SER A 47 8.90 2.97 10.31
N GLY A 48 8.39 4.17 10.53
CA GLY A 48 9.07 5.43 10.27
C GLY A 48 8.97 5.97 8.85
N THR A 49 8.24 5.29 7.95
CA THR A 49 8.08 5.74 6.56
C THR A 49 6.63 5.51 6.10
N THR A 50 6.06 6.45 5.38
CA THR A 50 4.76 6.29 4.70
C THR A 50 4.80 6.95 3.35
N GLY A 51 3.95 6.50 2.43
CA GLY A 51 3.81 7.03 1.10
C GLY A 51 2.38 7.49 0.79
N TYR A 52 2.25 8.15 -0.34
CA TYR A 52 0.98 8.52 -0.94
C TYR A 52 1.17 8.76 -2.44
N THR A 53 0.35 8.11 -3.25
CA THR A 53 0.35 8.26 -4.71
C THR A 53 -0.90 9.04 -5.15
N PRO A 54 -0.81 10.38 -5.28
CA PRO A 54 -1.95 11.21 -5.69
C PRO A 54 -2.31 11.08 -7.17
N TRP A 55 -1.32 10.76 -8.01
CA TRP A 55 -1.44 10.65 -9.47
C TRP A 55 -0.58 9.52 -10.01
N PRO A 56 -0.84 9.00 -11.23
CA PRO A 56 -0.11 7.87 -11.81
C PRO A 56 1.39 8.12 -12.07
N ASP A 57 1.83 9.37 -11.99
CA ASP A 57 3.22 9.79 -12.24
C ASP A 57 3.91 10.41 -11.02
N THR A 58 3.28 10.36 -9.85
CA THR A 58 3.77 11.09 -8.67
C THR A 58 3.65 10.26 -7.39
N ILE A 59 4.77 10.07 -6.71
CA ILE A 59 4.84 9.45 -5.39
C ILE A 59 5.35 10.48 -4.37
N LEU A 60 4.63 10.63 -3.27
CA LEU A 60 5.05 11.41 -2.11
C LEU A 60 5.47 10.45 -1.00
N ILE A 61 6.68 10.61 -0.47
CA ILE A 61 7.21 9.80 0.62
C ILE A 61 7.51 10.68 1.82
N PHE A 62 7.12 10.22 2.99
CA PHE A 62 7.36 10.90 4.25
C PHE A 62 8.20 10.01 5.17
N ILE A 63 9.38 10.48 5.58
CA ILE A 63 10.33 9.76 6.43
C ILE A 63 10.43 10.45 7.79
N ASN A 64 10.31 9.70 8.87
CA ASN A 64 10.62 10.21 10.20
C ASN A 64 12.13 10.16 10.43
N PRO A 65 12.82 11.34 10.56
CA PRO A 65 14.28 11.39 10.68
C PRO A 65 14.81 10.76 11.98
N ALA A 66 13.95 10.55 12.98
CA ALA A 66 14.29 9.87 14.21
C ALA A 66 14.24 8.33 14.12
N SER A 67 13.84 7.78 12.99
CA SER A 67 13.82 6.34 12.73
C SER A 67 15.21 5.91 12.23
N LEU A 68 15.94 5.12 13.02
CA LEU A 68 17.34 4.80 12.75
C LEU A 68 17.55 3.86 11.54
N GLN A 69 16.53 3.09 11.16
CA GLN A 69 16.60 2.08 10.09
C GLN A 69 15.47 2.23 9.09
N TYR A 70 15.27 3.45 8.57
CA TYR A 70 14.19 3.71 7.63
C TYR A 70 14.42 3.14 6.22
N ASP A 71 15.60 2.68 5.88
CA ASP A 71 15.95 2.21 4.52
C ASP A 71 15.15 0.98 4.07
N LYS A 72 14.92 0.01 4.99
CA LYS A 72 14.05 -1.13 4.69
C LYS A 72 12.62 -0.65 4.46
N ALA A 73 12.06 0.11 5.41
CA ALA A 73 10.71 0.66 5.32
C ALA A 73 10.55 1.58 4.09
N LEU A 74 11.56 2.40 3.76
CA LEU A 74 11.57 3.23 2.57
C LEU A 74 11.49 2.40 1.28
N SER A 75 12.28 1.32 1.19
CA SER A 75 12.25 0.42 0.04
C SER A 75 10.89 -0.24 -0.13
N GLU A 76 10.30 -0.70 0.97
CA GLU A 76 8.97 -1.31 1.00
C GLU A 76 7.88 -0.30 0.62
N THR A 77 7.93 0.93 1.17
CA THR A 77 7.01 2.02 0.81
C THR A 77 7.10 2.36 -0.68
N VAL A 78 8.32 2.45 -1.24
CA VAL A 78 8.50 2.71 -2.68
C VAL A 78 7.84 1.62 -3.52
N GLY A 79 8.01 0.34 -3.15
CA GLY A 79 7.39 -0.77 -3.89
C GLY A 79 5.87 -0.74 -3.83
N HIS A 80 5.30 -0.42 -2.67
CA HIS A 80 3.86 -0.26 -2.47
C HIS A 80 3.31 0.89 -3.35
N GLU A 81 3.90 2.07 -3.24
CA GLU A 81 3.45 3.25 -3.99
C GLU A 81 3.68 3.12 -5.51
N PHE A 82 4.72 2.39 -5.91
CA PHE A 82 4.94 2.09 -7.33
C PHE A 82 3.80 1.26 -7.94
N ASN A 83 3.28 0.27 -7.22
CA ASN A 83 2.12 -0.48 -7.68
C ASN A 83 0.90 0.44 -7.88
N HIS A 84 0.72 1.40 -6.98
CA HIS A 84 -0.33 2.42 -7.11
C HIS A 84 -0.17 3.29 -8.36
N THR A 85 1.05 3.67 -8.76
CA THR A 85 1.22 4.45 -10.00
C THR A 85 0.78 3.65 -11.21
N VAL A 86 1.14 2.37 -11.28
CA VAL A 86 0.75 1.49 -12.39
C VAL A 86 -0.77 1.31 -12.43
N PHE A 87 -1.41 1.07 -11.28
CA PHE A 87 -2.86 0.92 -11.20
C PHE A 87 -3.59 2.17 -11.71
N LEU A 88 -3.19 3.34 -11.23
CA LEU A 88 -3.89 4.61 -11.52
C LEU A 88 -3.75 5.11 -12.97
N ARG A 89 -2.89 4.50 -13.80
CA ARG A 89 -2.79 4.85 -15.22
C ARG A 89 -4.04 4.49 -15.99
N ASP A 90 -4.49 3.28 -15.77
CA ASP A 90 -5.57 2.70 -16.56
C ASP A 90 -6.90 2.62 -15.79
N LYS A 91 -6.85 2.83 -14.50
CA LYS A 91 -7.97 2.59 -13.58
C LYS A 91 -8.21 3.74 -12.61
N LYS A 92 -9.42 3.77 -12.08
CA LYS A 92 -9.81 4.71 -11.04
C LYS A 92 -10.18 3.95 -9.77
N CYS A 93 -9.64 4.39 -8.65
CA CYS A 93 -10.03 3.91 -7.34
C CYS A 93 -11.19 4.79 -6.84
N VAL A 94 -12.43 4.39 -7.11
CA VAL A 94 -13.62 5.20 -6.86
C VAL A 94 -14.45 4.65 -5.69
N SER A 95 -14.70 3.33 -5.69
CA SER A 95 -15.51 2.66 -4.67
C SER A 95 -14.67 2.13 -3.51
N LEU A 96 -15.35 1.71 -2.44
CA LEU A 96 -14.71 1.03 -1.32
C LEU A 96 -14.04 -0.28 -1.77
N SER A 97 -14.70 -1.07 -2.64
CA SER A 97 -14.11 -2.30 -3.19
C SER A 97 -12.84 -2.02 -3.99
N ASP A 98 -12.84 -0.97 -4.82
CA ASP A 98 -11.62 -0.58 -5.55
C ASP A 98 -10.48 -0.26 -4.59
N SER A 99 -10.77 0.50 -3.51
CA SER A 99 -9.78 0.86 -2.50
C SER A 99 -9.21 -0.38 -1.78
N ILE A 100 -10.08 -1.35 -1.45
CA ILE A 100 -9.67 -2.59 -0.80
C ILE A 100 -8.73 -3.41 -1.71
N ILE A 101 -9.08 -3.57 -2.98
CA ILE A 101 -8.24 -4.30 -3.95
C ILE A 101 -6.94 -3.54 -4.25
N PHE A 102 -7.02 -2.24 -4.41
CA PHE A 102 -5.89 -1.33 -4.62
C PHE A 102 -4.79 -1.53 -3.58
N GLU A 103 -5.15 -1.51 -2.31
CA GLU A 103 -4.21 -1.71 -1.20
C GLU A 103 -3.71 -3.17 -1.13
N GLY A 104 -4.59 -4.15 -1.35
CA GLY A 104 -4.21 -5.56 -1.36
C GLY A 104 -3.19 -5.90 -2.44
N LEU A 105 -3.35 -5.37 -3.65
CA LEU A 105 -2.40 -5.54 -4.75
C LEU A 105 -1.04 -4.92 -4.42
N ALA A 106 -1.02 -3.71 -3.89
CA ALA A 106 0.21 -3.01 -3.53
C ALA A 106 0.99 -3.75 -2.44
N GLU A 107 0.32 -4.33 -1.45
CA GLU A 107 0.96 -5.11 -0.40
C GLU A 107 1.61 -6.39 -0.94
N HIS A 108 0.91 -7.16 -1.77
CA HIS A 108 1.47 -8.38 -2.36
C HIS A 108 2.57 -8.09 -3.38
N PHE A 109 2.42 -7.04 -4.19
CA PHE A 109 3.48 -6.61 -5.10
C PHE A 109 4.75 -6.23 -4.31
N ARG A 110 4.61 -5.42 -3.28
CA ARG A 110 5.71 -5.03 -2.40
C ARG A 110 6.41 -6.27 -1.82
N GLU A 111 5.67 -7.24 -1.28
CA GLU A 111 6.22 -8.46 -0.68
C GLU A 111 7.01 -9.29 -1.70
N GLN A 112 6.46 -9.49 -2.89
CA GLN A 112 7.07 -10.35 -3.90
C GLN A 112 8.26 -9.69 -4.62
N VAL A 113 8.23 -8.38 -4.86
CA VAL A 113 9.23 -7.68 -5.67
C VAL A 113 10.33 -7.05 -4.82
N ILE A 114 9.96 -6.38 -3.76
CA ILE A 114 10.93 -5.74 -2.86
C ILE A 114 11.44 -6.75 -1.84
N GLY A 115 10.54 -7.58 -1.32
CA GLY A 115 10.76 -8.49 -0.21
C GLY A 115 10.23 -7.91 1.10
N GLY A 116 10.50 -8.60 2.18
CA GLY A 116 10.03 -8.26 3.52
C GLY A 116 8.87 -9.14 3.97
N ASP A 117 8.48 -8.96 5.22
CA ASP A 117 7.39 -9.71 5.84
C ASP A 117 6.03 -9.07 5.52
N GLN A 118 4.97 -9.81 5.73
CA GLN A 118 3.61 -9.28 5.74
C GLN A 118 3.52 -8.07 6.67
N ALA A 119 2.96 -6.97 6.17
CA ALA A 119 2.88 -5.72 6.90
C ALA A 119 2.00 -5.84 8.16
N PRO A 120 2.35 -5.17 9.28
CA PRO A 120 1.56 -5.25 10.50
C PRO A 120 0.09 -4.86 10.32
N TRP A 121 -0.20 -3.87 9.49
CA TRP A 121 -1.57 -3.40 9.24
C TRP A 121 -2.42 -4.37 8.42
N THR A 122 -1.83 -5.38 7.80
CA THR A 122 -2.59 -6.46 7.13
C THR A 122 -2.86 -7.65 8.05
N LYS A 123 -2.33 -7.64 9.29
CA LYS A 123 -2.44 -8.74 10.28
C LYS A 123 -3.45 -8.47 11.40
N ILE A 124 -4.23 -7.40 11.34
CA ILE A 124 -5.08 -6.96 12.45
C ILE A 124 -6.26 -7.86 12.75
N SER A 125 -6.63 -8.70 11.80
CA SER A 125 -7.71 -9.66 11.98
C SER A 125 -7.29 -11.03 11.47
N GLU A 126 -7.82 -12.06 12.09
CA GLU A 126 -7.75 -13.39 11.52
C GLU A 126 -8.60 -13.47 10.25
N LEU A 127 -8.27 -14.40 9.34
CA LEU A 127 -8.99 -14.59 8.07
C LEU A 127 -10.51 -14.67 8.28
N ASN A 128 -10.96 -15.45 9.25
CA ASN A 128 -12.38 -15.63 9.55
C ASN A 128 -13.07 -14.29 9.93
N GLN A 129 -12.40 -13.41 10.67
CA GLN A 129 -12.95 -12.10 11.00
C GLN A 129 -13.03 -11.19 9.77
N ALA A 130 -12.00 -11.21 8.92
CA ALA A 130 -12.00 -10.46 7.67
C ALA A 130 -13.16 -10.91 6.74
N GLU A 131 -13.41 -12.21 6.65
CA GLU A 131 -14.52 -12.78 5.88
C GLU A 131 -15.89 -12.35 6.41
N VAL A 132 -16.08 -12.37 7.73
CA VAL A 132 -17.33 -11.91 8.36
C VAL A 132 -17.57 -10.43 8.07
N ILE A 133 -16.59 -9.57 8.32
CA ILE A 133 -16.69 -8.13 8.06
C ILE A 133 -16.95 -7.85 6.59
N PHE A 134 -16.24 -8.53 5.69
CA PHE A 134 -16.46 -8.39 4.25
C PHE A 134 -17.87 -8.79 3.82
N SER A 135 -18.39 -9.89 4.38
CA SER A 135 -19.76 -10.37 4.13
C SER A 135 -20.80 -9.36 4.63
N GLU A 136 -20.61 -8.78 5.81
CA GLU A 136 -21.45 -7.71 6.34
C GLU A 136 -21.43 -6.47 5.46
N MET A 137 -20.26 -6.05 4.97
CA MET A 137 -20.15 -4.93 4.03
C MET A 137 -20.88 -5.19 2.72
N LYS A 138 -20.78 -6.43 2.20
CA LYS A 138 -21.51 -6.86 1.00
C LYS A 138 -23.01 -6.82 1.20
N LEU A 139 -23.51 -7.39 2.29
CA LEU A 139 -24.94 -7.37 2.63
C LEU A 139 -25.49 -5.95 2.80
N ALA A 140 -24.70 -5.05 3.39
CA ALA A 140 -25.05 -3.65 3.56
C ALA A 140 -24.83 -2.80 2.29
N ASN A 141 -24.44 -3.39 1.17
CA ASN A 141 -24.12 -2.73 -0.09
C ASN A 141 -23.04 -1.63 0.03
N LEU A 142 -22.13 -1.74 0.99
CA LEU A 142 -21.09 -0.74 1.24
C LEU A 142 -19.93 -0.83 0.26
N LEU A 143 -19.71 -1.98 -0.38
CA LEU A 143 -18.60 -2.20 -1.30
C LEU A 143 -18.62 -1.24 -2.51
N GLN A 144 -19.81 -0.81 -2.92
CA GLN A 144 -20.01 0.15 -4.01
C GLN A 144 -20.02 1.62 -3.53
N SER A 145 -19.85 1.84 -2.23
CA SER A 145 -19.84 3.19 -1.67
C SER A 145 -18.66 4.01 -2.19
N THR A 146 -18.95 5.25 -2.56
CA THR A 146 -17.97 6.28 -2.92
C THR A 146 -17.78 7.30 -1.80
N ASP A 147 -18.42 7.08 -0.65
CA ASP A 147 -18.37 7.97 0.50
C ASP A 147 -16.97 7.93 1.16
N PRO A 148 -16.25 9.05 1.19
CA PRO A 148 -14.90 9.11 1.77
C PRO A 148 -14.89 8.83 3.29
N GLU A 149 -15.97 9.10 4.02
CA GLU A 149 -16.05 8.83 5.45
C GLU A 149 -16.19 7.34 5.73
N ILE A 150 -16.95 6.60 4.91
CA ILE A 150 -17.03 5.14 4.99
C ILE A 150 -15.64 4.55 4.72
N ARG A 151 -14.98 4.98 3.64
CA ARG A 151 -13.63 4.53 3.31
C ARG A 151 -12.66 4.83 4.44
N ARG A 152 -12.67 6.06 4.96
CA ARG A 152 -11.82 6.45 6.08
C ARG A 152 -12.04 5.57 7.31
N GLY A 153 -13.31 5.29 7.66
CA GLY A 153 -13.64 4.43 8.79
C GLY A 153 -13.09 3.01 8.63
N VAL A 154 -13.23 2.43 7.43
CA VAL A 154 -12.76 1.06 7.13
C VAL A 154 -11.23 0.96 7.14
N PHE A 155 -10.51 1.98 6.67
CA PHE A 155 -9.05 1.95 6.60
C PHE A 155 -8.37 2.47 7.88
N PHE A 156 -8.90 3.52 8.50
CA PHE A 156 -8.25 4.18 9.63
C PHE A 156 -8.96 4.01 10.97
N GLY A 157 -10.08 3.28 10.98
CA GLY A 157 -10.84 2.94 12.17
C GLY A 157 -11.89 3.97 12.54
N ASN A 158 -12.98 3.48 13.14
CA ASN A 158 -14.06 4.25 13.76
C ASN A 158 -14.75 3.38 14.81
N GLU A 159 -15.93 3.76 15.30
CA GLU A 159 -16.72 2.98 16.27
C GLU A 159 -17.14 1.59 15.75
N LYS A 160 -17.30 1.44 14.42
CA LYS A 160 -17.74 0.20 13.77
C LYS A 160 -16.58 -0.69 13.30
N TYR A 161 -15.51 -0.11 12.79
CA TYR A 161 -14.40 -0.84 12.19
C TYR A 161 -13.11 -0.62 12.97
N ILE A 162 -12.39 -1.70 13.22
CA ILE A 162 -11.03 -1.64 13.75
C ILE A 162 -10.13 -0.99 12.68
N ARG A 163 -9.17 -0.17 13.10
CA ARG A 163 -8.17 0.40 12.19
C ARG A 163 -7.53 -0.70 11.34
N TRP A 164 -7.26 -0.40 10.08
CA TRP A 164 -6.63 -1.29 9.10
C TRP A 164 -7.53 -2.41 8.53
N THR A 165 -8.80 -2.46 8.87
CA THR A 165 -9.74 -3.47 8.37
C THR A 165 -9.71 -3.60 6.84
N GLY A 166 -9.68 -2.48 6.11
CA GLY A 166 -9.62 -2.46 4.64
C GLY A 166 -8.34 -3.10 4.09
N TYR A 167 -7.20 -2.81 4.71
CA TYR A 167 -5.92 -3.43 4.35
C TYR A 167 -5.92 -4.94 4.57
N ALA A 168 -6.42 -5.41 5.71
CA ALA A 168 -6.47 -6.83 6.00
C ALA A 168 -7.39 -7.58 5.04
N ILE A 169 -8.58 -7.06 4.76
CA ILE A 169 -9.53 -7.66 3.80
C ILE A 169 -8.88 -7.71 2.40
N GLY A 170 -8.31 -6.59 1.94
CA GLY A 170 -7.64 -6.52 0.64
C GLY A 170 -6.51 -7.52 0.51
N TYR A 171 -5.69 -7.63 1.56
CA TYR A 171 -4.60 -8.60 1.60
C TYR A 171 -5.10 -10.03 1.41
N TYR A 172 -6.14 -10.47 2.14
CA TYR A 172 -6.65 -11.83 2.02
C TYR A 172 -7.36 -12.11 0.70
N ILE A 173 -8.09 -11.14 0.15
CA ILE A 173 -8.73 -11.29 -1.16
C ILE A 173 -7.67 -11.48 -2.24
N VAL A 174 -6.67 -10.60 -2.28
CA VAL A 174 -5.61 -10.67 -3.29
C VAL A 174 -4.75 -11.91 -3.08
N LYS A 175 -4.44 -12.30 -1.84
CA LYS A 175 -3.77 -13.57 -1.54
C LYS A 175 -4.50 -14.76 -2.15
N SER A 176 -5.80 -14.88 -1.89
CA SER A 176 -6.62 -15.96 -2.45
C SER A 176 -6.64 -15.93 -3.98
N PHE A 177 -6.71 -14.74 -4.58
CA PHE A 177 -6.63 -14.61 -6.03
C PHE A 177 -5.29 -15.11 -6.59
N LEU A 178 -4.17 -14.72 -6.00
CA LEU A 178 -2.84 -15.13 -6.43
C LEU A 178 -2.61 -16.64 -6.26
N GLU A 179 -3.07 -17.23 -5.16
CA GLU A 179 -3.00 -18.68 -4.91
C GLU A 179 -3.80 -19.49 -5.92
N ASN A 180 -4.93 -18.98 -6.38
CA ASN A 180 -5.77 -19.61 -7.40
C ASN A 180 -5.30 -19.33 -8.84
N ASN A 181 -4.34 -18.42 -9.05
CA ASN A 181 -3.83 -18.03 -10.36
C ASN A 181 -2.28 -17.96 -10.36
N PRO A 182 -1.58 -19.06 -9.99
CA PRO A 182 -0.13 -19.02 -9.76
C PRO A 182 0.71 -18.81 -11.02
N SER A 183 0.12 -18.94 -12.21
CA SER A 183 0.81 -18.75 -13.49
C SER A 183 0.79 -17.31 -14.00
N LEU A 184 0.01 -16.42 -13.38
CA LEU A 184 -0.08 -15.03 -13.82
C LEU A 184 1.14 -14.24 -13.37
N ASP A 185 1.71 -13.47 -14.27
CA ASP A 185 2.68 -12.45 -13.93
C ASP A 185 2.00 -11.13 -13.48
N TRP A 186 2.79 -10.20 -12.95
CA TRP A 186 2.25 -8.93 -12.46
C TRP A 186 1.66 -8.04 -13.55
N GLN A 187 2.14 -8.14 -14.80
CA GLN A 187 1.57 -7.38 -15.91
C GLN A 187 0.18 -7.89 -16.24
N GLU A 188 0.02 -9.23 -16.29
CA GLU A 188 -1.28 -9.87 -16.50
C GLU A 188 -2.25 -9.61 -15.35
N ILE A 189 -1.78 -9.63 -14.09
CA ILE A 189 -2.59 -9.31 -12.90
C ILE A 189 -3.12 -7.89 -12.99
N MET A 190 -2.23 -6.93 -13.28
CA MET A 190 -2.61 -5.53 -13.37
C MET A 190 -3.52 -5.21 -14.56
N ALA A 191 -3.50 -6.01 -15.64
CA ALA A 191 -4.36 -5.84 -16.80
C ALA A 191 -5.79 -6.38 -16.62
N ARG A 192 -6.02 -7.29 -15.67
CA ARG A 192 -7.29 -8.06 -15.53
C ARG A 192 -8.41 -7.36 -14.77
N GLN A 193 -8.26 -6.17 -14.29
CA GLN A 193 -9.29 -5.53 -13.45
C GLN A 193 -10.30 -4.71 -14.25
#